data_c5d2d91727a464bc084074ccaf7b0ac2
#
_entry.id   c5d2d91727a464bc084074ccaf7b0ac2
#
_cell.length_a   1.000
_cell.length_b   1.000
_cell.length_c   1.000
_cell.angle_alpha   90.00
_cell.angle_beta   90.00
_cell.angle_gamma   90.00
#
_symmetry.space_group_name_H-M   'P 1'
#
loop_
_entity.id
_entity.type
_entity.pdbx_description
1 polymer ?
#
loop_
_entity_poly.entity_id
_entity_poly.type
_entity_poly.pdbx_seq_one_letter_code
_entity_poly.pdbx_strand_id
1 'polypeptide(L)'
;MSNRYKFLPIFPEILLDTNSNNAVKLSNKIMKQIFISISTFMWRIKRANIGHALRLSSLLFLFWICTATVLAVSPPSPSKMYSLAFFAPRGEGDPFWGLFIGFMQKAVDDFGVELRVHYADGNRERMSQQIAREATSKNRADVLVFPNFKKGGEKFLKIIEENQVPAFVVNSGFTEDEQVGLPREKYKFWIGELLPAEQDVGALLAEKLIEEGLRSQLGSNKLPLEMIGITGIVSDYAAIQRTKGLQQIVKDYPEIRLRQIVPANWSEDDAAKSFSMLKRRYPNVTLIWSASDVMAQGVIRSAKILGLVSGKDFLVGGIDWAQAGLQSVRKGDQHVSIGGHFMEGGWAVVLIYDYLKGSDFAELNLSWRSSMTSVTAP
;
A
#
# COMPACT_ATOMS: atom_id res chain seq x y z
N MET A 1 -18.22 21.60 16.73
CA MET A 1 -19.02 20.37 16.64
C MET A 1 -18.08 19.29 16.08
N SER A 2 -17.69 18.36 16.92
CA SER A 2 -16.63 17.38 16.69
C SER A 2 -17.16 16.22 15.85
N ASN A 3 -16.76 16.14 14.58
CA ASN A 3 -16.96 14.95 13.76
C ASN A 3 -15.80 13.98 14.02
N ARG A 4 -15.97 13.10 15.00
CA ARG A 4 -15.10 11.94 15.17
C ARG A 4 -15.36 10.99 14.02
N TYR A 5 -14.44 10.94 13.07
CA TYR A 5 -14.39 9.86 12.10
C TYR A 5 -14.14 8.56 12.87
N LYS A 6 -15.16 7.72 12.95
CA LYS A 6 -15.01 6.35 13.43
C LYS A 6 -14.17 5.59 12.41
N PHE A 7 -12.92 5.28 12.78
CA PHE A 7 -12.15 4.25 12.12
C PHE A 7 -12.91 2.93 12.28
N LEU A 8 -13.51 2.47 11.21
CA LEU A 8 -13.88 1.07 11.07
C LEU A 8 -12.59 0.31 10.71
N PRO A 9 -12.26 -0.78 11.42
CA PRO A 9 -11.23 -1.70 10.93
C PRO A 9 -11.72 -2.23 9.58
N ILE A 10 -11.01 -1.90 8.50
CA ILE A 10 -11.43 -2.17 7.12
C ILE A 10 -11.43 -3.66 6.79
N PHE A 11 -10.87 -4.50 7.65
CA PHE A 11 -10.98 -5.94 7.48
C PHE A 11 -11.23 -6.63 8.84
N PRO A 12 -12.38 -7.34 9.00
CA PRO A 12 -12.38 -8.44 9.92
C PRO A 12 -11.30 -9.43 9.43
N GLU A 13 -10.66 -10.14 10.36
CA GLU A 13 -9.73 -11.23 10.06
C GLU A 13 -10.30 -12.15 8.98
N ILE A 14 -10.09 -11.81 7.72
CA ILE A 14 -10.14 -12.76 6.64
C ILE A 14 -8.81 -13.50 6.74
N LEU A 15 -8.77 -14.50 7.60
CA LEU A 15 -7.88 -15.63 7.46
C LEU A 15 -8.00 -16.06 6.00
N LEU A 16 -7.01 -15.71 5.19
CA LEU A 16 -6.76 -16.32 3.91
C LEU A 16 -6.53 -17.81 4.16
N ASP A 17 -7.62 -18.58 4.19
CA ASP A 17 -7.55 -20.02 4.08
C ASP A 17 -7.14 -20.31 2.62
N THR A 18 -5.85 -20.15 2.34
CA THR A 18 -5.19 -20.50 1.10
C THR A 18 -5.09 -22.01 0.98
N ASN A 19 -6.22 -22.70 1.08
CA ASN A 19 -6.26 -24.12 0.88
C ASN A 19 -6.99 -24.41 -0.43
N SER A 20 -6.21 -24.58 -1.51
CA SER A 20 -6.67 -25.23 -2.77
C SER A 20 -7.36 -26.58 -2.50
N ASN A 21 -7.27 -27.11 -1.28
CA ASN A 21 -7.96 -28.26 -0.78
C ASN A 21 -9.48 -28.08 -0.59
N ASN A 22 -10.03 -26.87 -0.53
CA ASN A 22 -11.47 -26.70 -0.32
C ASN A 22 -12.27 -26.89 -1.62
N ALA A 23 -11.76 -26.47 -2.75
CA ALA A 23 -12.36 -26.76 -4.06
C ALA A 23 -12.30 -28.28 -4.35
N VAL A 24 -11.17 -28.92 -4.02
CA VAL A 24 -11.00 -30.39 -4.13
C VAL A 24 -11.87 -31.12 -3.10
N LYS A 25 -12.00 -30.61 -1.87
CA LYS A 25 -12.90 -31.19 -0.86
C LYS A 25 -14.38 -31.05 -1.23
N LEU A 26 -14.80 -29.93 -1.80
CA LEU A 26 -16.16 -29.72 -2.29
C LEU A 26 -16.47 -30.63 -3.48
N SER A 27 -15.56 -30.74 -4.45
CA SER A 27 -15.64 -31.67 -5.57
C SER A 27 -15.72 -33.11 -5.09
N ASN A 28 -14.88 -33.53 -4.14
CA ASN A 28 -14.90 -34.87 -3.56
C ASN A 28 -16.17 -35.14 -2.73
N LYS A 29 -16.74 -34.13 -2.08
CA LYS A 29 -18.02 -34.26 -1.34
C LYS A 29 -19.19 -34.43 -2.29
N ILE A 30 -19.23 -33.70 -3.41
CA ILE A 30 -20.23 -33.83 -4.46
C ILE A 30 -20.09 -35.22 -5.14
N MET A 31 -18.88 -35.64 -5.47
CA MET A 31 -18.61 -36.94 -6.05
C MET A 31 -19.02 -38.10 -5.12
N LYS A 32 -18.74 -37.96 -3.81
CA LYS A 32 -19.24 -38.96 -2.82
C LYS A 32 -20.75 -39.02 -2.75
N GLN A 33 -21.45 -37.89 -2.79
CA GLN A 33 -22.93 -37.88 -2.79
C GLN A 33 -23.52 -38.50 -4.06
N ILE A 34 -22.93 -38.23 -5.21
CA ILE A 34 -23.30 -38.85 -6.50
C ILE A 34 -23.06 -40.36 -6.42
N PHE A 35 -21.92 -40.81 -5.90
CA PHE A 35 -21.61 -42.25 -5.77
C PHE A 35 -22.54 -42.96 -4.82
N ILE A 36 -22.92 -42.35 -3.69
CA ILE A 36 -23.91 -42.92 -2.74
C ILE A 36 -25.29 -42.99 -3.38
N SER A 37 -25.70 -41.96 -4.15
CA SER A 37 -27.00 -41.99 -4.85
C SER A 37 -27.06 -43.07 -5.92
N ILE A 38 -25.98 -43.23 -6.71
CA ILE A 38 -25.88 -44.29 -7.74
C ILE A 38 -25.89 -45.69 -7.09
N SER A 39 -25.14 -45.89 -6.00
CA SER A 39 -25.08 -47.18 -5.31
C SER A 39 -26.43 -47.55 -4.69
N THR A 40 -27.17 -46.59 -4.14
CA THR A 40 -28.50 -46.78 -3.57
C THR A 40 -29.54 -47.11 -4.67
N PHE A 41 -29.43 -46.48 -5.82
CA PHE A 41 -30.25 -46.75 -7.00
C PHE A 41 -29.98 -48.12 -7.57
N MET A 42 -28.72 -48.52 -7.70
CA MET A 42 -28.31 -49.84 -8.16
C MET A 42 -28.77 -50.95 -7.22
N TRP A 43 -28.76 -50.72 -5.89
CA TRP A 43 -29.26 -51.65 -4.89
C TRP A 43 -30.79 -51.81 -4.98
N ARG A 44 -31.56 -50.75 -5.30
CA ARG A 44 -33.01 -50.83 -5.55
C ARG A 44 -33.35 -51.61 -6.84
N ILE A 45 -32.56 -51.44 -7.91
CA ILE A 45 -32.72 -52.21 -9.16
C ILE A 45 -32.46 -53.70 -8.94
N LYS A 46 -31.47 -54.06 -8.13
CA LYS A 46 -31.15 -55.45 -7.78
C LYS A 46 -32.30 -56.16 -7.03
N ARG A 47 -33.06 -55.40 -6.24
CA ARG A 47 -34.22 -55.95 -5.47
C ARG A 47 -35.52 -56.08 -6.29
N ALA A 48 -35.62 -55.37 -7.40
CA ALA A 48 -36.85 -55.32 -8.19
C ALA A 48 -37.02 -56.47 -9.21
N ASN A 49 -36.11 -57.41 -9.25
CA ASN A 49 -36.20 -58.65 -10.08
C ASN A 49 -36.51 -58.41 -11.58
N ILE A 50 -36.00 -57.30 -12.16
CA ILE A 50 -36.20 -56.82 -13.53
C ILE A 50 -35.26 -57.58 -14.46
N GLY A 51 -35.79 -58.09 -15.61
CA GLY A 51 -35.07 -58.91 -16.58
C GLY A 51 -33.78 -58.28 -17.14
N HIS A 52 -32.85 -59.08 -17.61
CA HIS A 52 -31.49 -58.68 -18.02
C HIS A 52 -31.48 -57.62 -19.11
N ALA A 53 -32.46 -57.62 -20.03
CA ALA A 53 -32.55 -56.65 -21.12
C ALA A 53 -32.83 -55.21 -20.64
N LEU A 54 -33.70 -55.04 -19.62
CA LEU A 54 -34.00 -53.75 -19.01
C LEU A 54 -32.81 -53.19 -18.16
N ARG A 55 -32.01 -54.10 -17.60
CA ARG A 55 -30.80 -53.70 -16.85
C ARG A 55 -29.70 -53.15 -17.75
N LEU A 56 -29.50 -53.75 -18.94
CA LEU A 56 -28.53 -53.25 -19.91
C LEU A 56 -28.94 -51.89 -20.51
N SER A 57 -30.21 -51.72 -20.85
CA SER A 57 -30.70 -50.44 -21.39
C SER A 57 -30.63 -49.30 -20.37
N SER A 58 -30.90 -49.57 -19.09
CA SER A 58 -30.79 -48.57 -18.03
C SER A 58 -29.34 -48.18 -17.74
N LEU A 59 -28.38 -49.10 -17.86
CA LEU A 59 -26.94 -48.82 -17.73
C LEU A 59 -26.40 -48.00 -18.89
N LEU A 60 -26.85 -48.33 -20.13
CA LEU A 60 -26.48 -47.56 -21.32
C LEU A 60 -27.06 -46.13 -21.30
N PHE A 61 -28.29 -45.97 -20.80
CA PHE A 61 -28.95 -44.69 -20.68
C PHE A 61 -28.28 -43.80 -19.61
N LEU A 62 -27.89 -44.38 -18.47
CA LEU A 62 -27.12 -43.70 -17.42
C LEU A 62 -25.70 -43.31 -17.91
N PHE A 63 -25.05 -44.18 -18.69
CA PHE A 63 -23.75 -43.87 -19.29
C PHE A 63 -23.87 -42.75 -20.33
N TRP A 64 -24.96 -42.72 -21.12
CA TRP A 64 -25.23 -41.68 -22.10
C TRP A 64 -25.56 -40.32 -21.43
N ILE A 65 -26.32 -40.30 -20.32
CA ILE A 65 -26.56 -39.07 -19.54
C ILE A 65 -25.25 -38.54 -18.92
N CYS A 66 -24.41 -39.44 -18.36
CA CYS A 66 -23.12 -39.03 -17.80
C CYS A 66 -22.15 -38.45 -18.85
N THR A 67 -22.12 -39.05 -20.04
CA THR A 67 -21.28 -38.54 -21.13
C THR A 67 -21.83 -37.24 -21.74
N ALA A 68 -23.15 -37.10 -21.85
CA ALA A 68 -23.80 -35.89 -22.33
C ALA A 68 -23.60 -34.69 -21.37
N THR A 69 -23.60 -34.90 -20.04
CA THR A 69 -23.33 -33.86 -19.06
C THR A 69 -21.85 -33.43 -19.03
N VAL A 70 -20.92 -34.35 -19.29
CA VAL A 70 -19.49 -34.01 -19.40
C VAL A 70 -19.17 -33.24 -20.68
N LEU A 71 -19.89 -33.51 -21.80
CA LEU A 71 -19.72 -32.79 -23.06
C LEU A 71 -20.41 -31.43 -23.10
N ALA A 72 -21.33 -31.15 -22.18
CA ALA A 72 -22.04 -29.85 -22.09
C ALA A 72 -21.34 -28.79 -21.20
N VAL A 73 -20.22 -29.15 -20.55
CA VAL A 73 -19.37 -28.15 -19.92
C VAL A 73 -18.54 -27.53 -21.04
N SER A 74 -19.04 -26.45 -21.63
CA SER A 74 -18.23 -25.61 -22.49
C SER A 74 -16.95 -25.26 -21.75
N PRO A 75 -15.76 -25.36 -22.37
CA PRO A 75 -14.55 -24.86 -21.73
C PRO A 75 -14.84 -23.43 -21.32
N PRO A 76 -14.45 -23.01 -20.10
CA PRO A 76 -14.61 -21.63 -19.68
C PRO A 76 -14.02 -20.78 -20.82
N SER A 77 -14.80 -19.84 -21.33
CA SER A 77 -14.27 -18.85 -22.27
C SER A 77 -12.98 -18.31 -21.66
N PRO A 78 -11.89 -18.12 -22.43
CA PRO A 78 -10.66 -17.60 -21.88
C PRO A 78 -11.04 -16.34 -21.11
N SER A 79 -10.85 -16.36 -19.79
CA SER A 79 -11.15 -15.22 -18.93
C SER A 79 -10.30 -14.07 -19.48
N LYS A 80 -10.93 -12.93 -19.75
CA LYS A 80 -10.20 -11.74 -20.19
C LYS A 80 -9.07 -11.52 -19.17
N MET A 81 -7.84 -11.57 -19.63
CA MET A 81 -6.68 -11.24 -18.83
C MET A 81 -6.66 -9.71 -18.70
N TYR A 82 -6.86 -9.22 -17.48
CA TYR A 82 -6.77 -7.79 -17.19
C TYR A 82 -5.32 -7.34 -17.10
N SER A 83 -5.10 -6.05 -17.30
CA SER A 83 -3.77 -5.45 -17.24
C SER A 83 -3.77 -4.12 -16.50
N LEU A 84 -2.74 -3.90 -15.68
CA LEU A 84 -2.47 -2.67 -14.96
C LEU A 84 -1.14 -2.07 -15.42
N ALA A 85 -1.07 -0.75 -15.52
CA ALA A 85 0.19 -0.03 -15.72
C ALA A 85 0.45 0.86 -14.50
N PHE A 86 1.52 0.58 -13.78
CA PHE A 86 1.96 1.37 -12.62
C PHE A 86 3.11 2.30 -13.00
N PHE A 87 2.98 3.57 -12.63
CA PHE A 87 3.98 4.61 -12.91
C PHE A 87 4.73 4.96 -11.62
N ALA A 88 5.89 4.35 -11.42
CA ALA A 88 6.74 4.55 -10.26
C ALA A 88 7.50 5.88 -10.36
N PRO A 89 7.48 6.73 -9.31
CA PRO A 89 8.19 8.01 -9.31
C PRO A 89 9.71 7.89 -9.37
N ARG A 90 10.24 6.83 -8.79
CA ARG A 90 11.69 6.57 -8.67
C ARG A 90 12.13 5.46 -9.62
N GLY A 91 13.44 5.22 -9.64
CA GLY A 91 14.03 4.13 -10.41
C GLY A 91 13.82 2.76 -9.79
N GLU A 92 14.15 1.72 -10.55
CA GLU A 92 14.21 0.36 -10.04
C GLU A 92 15.22 0.26 -8.89
N GLY A 93 14.83 -0.46 -7.83
CA GLY A 93 15.67 -0.59 -6.64
C GLY A 93 15.49 0.50 -5.57
N ASP A 94 14.59 1.48 -5.78
CA ASP A 94 14.20 2.39 -4.70
C ASP A 94 13.65 1.60 -3.49
N PRO A 95 14.13 1.87 -2.26
CA PRO A 95 13.80 1.04 -1.10
C PRO A 95 12.31 0.99 -0.77
N PHE A 96 11.57 2.10 -0.96
CA PHE A 96 10.13 2.16 -0.70
C PHE A 96 9.33 1.63 -1.88
N TRP A 97 9.59 2.15 -3.09
CA TRP A 97 8.82 1.76 -4.28
C TRP A 97 9.08 0.31 -4.68
N GLY A 98 10.26 -0.24 -4.37
CA GLY A 98 10.54 -1.66 -4.55
C GLY A 98 9.62 -2.56 -3.72
N LEU A 99 9.37 -2.21 -2.45
CA LEU A 99 8.42 -2.93 -1.59
C LEU A 99 6.97 -2.77 -2.10
N PHE A 100 6.58 -1.54 -2.45
CA PHE A 100 5.24 -1.25 -2.98
C PHE A 100 4.94 -2.08 -4.24
N ILE A 101 5.86 -2.06 -5.21
CA ILE A 101 5.76 -2.85 -6.45
C ILE A 101 5.77 -4.35 -6.15
N GLY A 102 6.59 -4.80 -5.20
CA GLY A 102 6.64 -6.20 -4.78
C GLY A 102 5.28 -6.70 -4.25
N PHE A 103 4.55 -5.89 -3.48
CA PHE A 103 3.19 -6.21 -3.04
C PHE A 103 2.18 -6.15 -4.20
N MET A 104 2.29 -5.19 -5.12
CA MET A 104 1.49 -5.18 -6.34
C MET A 104 1.69 -6.46 -7.14
N GLN A 105 2.96 -6.87 -7.35
CA GLN A 105 3.29 -8.05 -8.13
C GLN A 105 2.68 -9.32 -7.54
N LYS A 106 2.77 -9.49 -6.21
CA LYS A 106 2.14 -10.64 -5.54
C LYS A 106 0.63 -10.67 -5.72
N ALA A 107 -0.03 -9.53 -5.58
CA ALA A 107 -1.47 -9.45 -5.77
C ALA A 107 -1.89 -9.72 -7.24
N VAL A 108 -1.19 -9.18 -8.23
CA VAL A 108 -1.51 -9.45 -9.65
C VAL A 108 -1.24 -10.91 -10.02
N ASP A 109 -0.19 -11.54 -9.46
CA ASP A 109 0.09 -12.97 -9.65
C ASP A 109 -1.08 -13.83 -9.14
N ASP A 110 -1.62 -13.51 -7.95
CA ASP A 110 -2.73 -14.23 -7.34
C ASP A 110 -4.04 -14.10 -8.14
N PHE A 111 -4.27 -12.96 -8.79
CA PHE A 111 -5.47 -12.70 -9.59
C PHE A 111 -5.33 -12.99 -11.09
N GLY A 112 -4.14 -13.36 -11.57
CA GLY A 112 -3.88 -13.56 -12.98
C GLY A 112 -4.03 -12.27 -13.81
N VAL A 113 -3.49 -11.16 -13.30
CA VAL A 113 -3.49 -9.83 -13.91
C VAL A 113 -2.10 -9.51 -14.41
N GLU A 114 -1.97 -8.89 -15.58
CA GLU A 114 -0.68 -8.39 -16.09
C GLU A 114 -0.33 -7.06 -15.40
N LEU A 115 0.90 -6.92 -14.88
CA LEU A 115 1.43 -5.66 -14.36
C LEU A 115 2.56 -5.15 -15.24
N ARG A 116 2.43 -3.93 -15.73
CA ARG A 116 3.49 -3.18 -16.40
C ARG A 116 3.98 -2.08 -15.50
N VAL A 117 5.28 -2.02 -15.24
CA VAL A 117 5.88 -0.98 -14.38
C VAL A 117 6.71 -0.02 -15.23
N HIS A 118 6.44 1.27 -15.09
CA HIS A 118 7.18 2.35 -15.74
C HIS A 118 7.92 3.18 -14.69
N TYR A 119 9.23 3.32 -14.81
CA TYR A 119 10.06 4.07 -13.87
C TYR A 119 10.35 5.48 -14.39
N ALA A 120 9.99 6.48 -13.61
CA ALA A 120 10.18 7.89 -13.96
C ALA A 120 11.55 8.45 -13.53
N ASP A 121 12.33 7.74 -12.71
CA ASP A 121 13.66 8.12 -12.24
C ASP A 121 13.71 9.54 -11.62
N GLY A 122 12.71 9.90 -10.84
CA GLY A 122 12.60 11.21 -10.22
C GLY A 122 12.17 12.35 -11.14
N ASN A 123 11.84 12.07 -12.40
CA ASN A 123 11.47 13.06 -13.41
C ASN A 123 9.97 13.06 -13.69
N ARG A 124 9.27 14.12 -13.24
CA ARG A 124 7.83 14.31 -13.42
C ARG A 124 7.41 14.34 -14.89
N GLU A 125 8.19 15.00 -15.75
CA GLU A 125 7.86 15.13 -17.17
C GLU A 125 7.97 13.79 -17.89
N ARG A 126 9.00 12.98 -17.55
CA ARG A 126 9.13 11.60 -18.03
C ARG A 126 7.90 10.77 -17.63
N MET A 127 7.43 10.89 -16.38
CA MET A 127 6.22 10.20 -15.91
C MET A 127 4.99 10.62 -16.73
N SER A 128 4.82 11.93 -16.96
CA SER A 128 3.74 12.46 -17.80
C SER A 128 3.76 11.88 -19.22
N GLN A 129 4.94 11.79 -19.84
CA GLN A 129 5.12 11.22 -21.18
C GLN A 129 4.84 9.71 -21.20
N GLN A 130 5.22 8.99 -20.15
CA GLN A 130 4.93 7.55 -20.02
C GLN A 130 3.42 7.31 -19.90
N ILE A 131 2.72 8.08 -19.06
CA ILE A 131 1.26 8.02 -18.91
C ILE A 131 0.57 8.33 -20.25
N ALA A 132 1.00 9.39 -20.95
CA ALA A 132 0.42 9.76 -22.23
C ALA A 132 0.61 8.66 -23.29
N ARG A 133 1.80 8.06 -23.37
CA ARG A 133 2.08 6.95 -24.30
C ARG A 133 1.22 5.72 -23.99
N GLU A 134 1.09 5.36 -22.71
CA GLU A 134 0.26 4.22 -22.32
C GLU A 134 -1.22 4.52 -22.62
N ALA A 135 -1.74 5.70 -22.25
CA ALA A 135 -3.14 6.08 -22.46
C ALA A 135 -3.56 6.09 -23.93
N THR A 136 -2.65 6.45 -24.83
CA THR A 136 -2.90 6.51 -26.29
C THR A 136 -2.57 5.21 -27.04
N SER A 137 -2.00 4.22 -26.36
CA SER A 137 -1.60 2.95 -26.96
C SER A 137 -2.82 2.10 -27.36
N LYS A 138 -2.71 1.39 -28.49
CA LYS A 138 -3.73 0.39 -28.89
C LYS A 138 -3.79 -0.79 -27.92
N ASN A 139 -2.67 -1.08 -27.25
CA ASN A 139 -2.54 -2.16 -26.27
C ASN A 139 -2.40 -1.59 -24.85
N ARG A 140 -3.09 -0.46 -24.59
CA ARG A 140 -3.07 0.18 -23.26
C ARG A 140 -3.57 -0.76 -22.18
N ALA A 141 -3.08 -0.57 -20.96
CA ALA A 141 -3.60 -1.26 -19.79
C ALA A 141 -5.08 -0.90 -19.53
N ASP A 142 -5.81 -1.82 -18.88
CA ASP A 142 -7.21 -1.59 -18.52
C ASP A 142 -7.35 -0.49 -17.45
N VAL A 143 -6.37 -0.36 -16.53
CA VAL A 143 -6.30 0.71 -15.52
C VAL A 143 -4.88 1.22 -15.37
N LEU A 144 -4.74 2.55 -15.29
CA LEU A 144 -3.48 3.22 -14.99
C LEU A 144 -3.39 3.56 -13.50
N VAL A 145 -2.26 3.27 -12.86
CA VAL A 145 -2.04 3.48 -11.42
C VAL A 145 -0.84 4.39 -11.21
N PHE A 146 -1.01 5.49 -10.49
CA PHE A 146 0.07 6.46 -10.26
C PHE A 146 -0.13 7.25 -8.96
N PRO A 147 0.95 7.75 -8.34
CA PRO A 147 0.88 8.76 -7.29
C PRO A 147 0.90 10.18 -7.89
N ASN A 148 0.35 11.15 -7.16
CA ASN A 148 0.54 12.57 -7.50
C ASN A 148 2.00 12.98 -7.22
N PHE A 149 2.88 12.72 -8.17
CA PHE A 149 4.31 12.99 -8.03
C PHE A 149 4.66 14.44 -8.39
N LYS A 150 5.25 15.16 -7.41
CA LYS A 150 5.69 16.57 -7.56
C LYS A 150 4.59 17.47 -8.13
N LYS A 151 3.35 17.33 -7.65
CA LYS A 151 2.16 18.07 -8.14
C LYS A 151 1.92 17.90 -9.65
N GLY A 152 2.26 16.74 -10.21
CA GLY A 152 2.00 16.42 -11.63
C GLY A 152 0.64 15.77 -11.88
N GLY A 153 -0.04 15.35 -10.82
CA GLY A 153 -1.21 14.50 -10.89
C GLY A 153 -2.38 15.10 -11.66
N GLU A 154 -2.63 16.40 -11.57
CA GLU A 154 -3.69 17.05 -12.37
C GLU A 154 -3.43 16.92 -13.88
N LYS A 155 -2.17 17.10 -14.31
CA LYS A 155 -1.78 16.88 -15.71
C LYS A 155 -2.01 15.43 -16.11
N PHE A 156 -1.72 14.47 -15.22
CA PHE A 156 -1.94 13.04 -15.48
C PHE A 156 -3.44 12.75 -15.61
N LEU A 157 -4.27 13.29 -14.71
CA LEU A 157 -5.73 13.13 -14.78
C LEU A 157 -6.35 13.74 -16.04
N LYS A 158 -5.83 14.87 -16.54
CA LYS A 158 -6.26 15.46 -17.83
C LYS A 158 -5.99 14.49 -18.99
N ILE A 159 -4.79 13.91 -19.06
CA ILE A 159 -4.44 12.91 -20.09
C ILE A 159 -5.38 11.70 -20.03
N ILE A 160 -5.68 11.24 -18.83
CA ILE A 160 -6.57 10.09 -18.56
C ILE A 160 -8.01 10.41 -19.00
N GLU A 161 -8.53 11.57 -18.64
CA GLU A 161 -9.88 12.02 -19.00
C GLU A 161 -10.03 12.16 -20.52
N GLU A 162 -9.08 12.80 -21.19
CA GLU A 162 -9.05 12.97 -22.64
C GLU A 162 -9.05 11.63 -23.40
N ASN A 163 -8.39 10.61 -22.85
CA ASN A 163 -8.28 9.29 -23.47
C ASN A 163 -9.28 8.27 -22.92
N GLN A 164 -10.13 8.66 -21.97
CA GLN A 164 -11.15 7.80 -21.36
C GLN A 164 -10.57 6.47 -20.84
N VAL A 165 -9.48 6.55 -20.06
CA VAL A 165 -8.82 5.39 -19.46
C VAL A 165 -9.05 5.41 -17.96
N PRO A 166 -9.59 4.34 -17.35
CA PRO A 166 -9.70 4.27 -15.90
C PRO A 166 -8.34 4.44 -15.21
N ALA A 167 -8.31 5.22 -14.14
CA ALA A 167 -7.10 5.43 -13.36
C ALA A 167 -7.37 5.41 -11.86
N PHE A 168 -6.40 4.91 -11.11
CA PHE A 168 -6.42 4.84 -9.66
C PHE A 168 -5.19 5.54 -9.05
N VAL A 169 -5.42 6.45 -8.10
CA VAL A 169 -4.34 7.19 -7.44
C VAL A 169 -3.93 6.46 -6.16
N VAL A 170 -2.61 6.32 -5.95
CA VAL A 170 -2.06 5.62 -4.79
C VAL A 170 -1.01 6.45 -4.07
N ASN A 171 -0.82 6.21 -2.78
CA ASN A 171 0.26 6.70 -1.94
C ASN A 171 0.33 8.24 -1.80
N SER A 172 0.29 9.00 -2.87
CA SER A 172 0.40 10.46 -2.85
C SER A 172 -0.81 11.09 -3.52
N GLY A 173 -1.63 11.78 -2.73
CA GLY A 173 -2.86 12.45 -3.16
C GLY A 173 -2.65 13.91 -3.55
N PHE A 174 -3.73 14.66 -3.59
CA PHE A 174 -3.76 16.07 -3.96
C PHE A 174 -3.87 16.94 -2.71
N THR A 175 -3.16 18.05 -2.71
CA THR A 175 -3.29 19.08 -1.69
C THR A 175 -4.46 20.03 -2.04
N GLU A 176 -5.05 20.70 -1.05
CA GLU A 176 -6.20 21.59 -1.25
C GLU A 176 -5.94 22.70 -2.29
N ASP A 177 -4.71 23.23 -2.36
CA ASP A 177 -4.30 24.26 -3.30
C ASP A 177 -4.24 23.80 -4.76
N GLU A 178 -4.25 22.48 -5.02
CA GLU A 178 -4.32 21.94 -6.38
C GLU A 178 -5.74 21.95 -6.96
N GLN A 179 -6.79 22.11 -6.13
CA GLN A 179 -8.20 22.24 -6.53
C GLN A 179 -8.68 21.17 -7.52
N VAL A 180 -8.21 19.94 -7.37
CA VAL A 180 -8.50 18.82 -8.27
C VAL A 180 -9.88 18.23 -8.00
N GLY A 181 -10.40 18.34 -6.77
CA GLY A 181 -11.64 17.72 -6.30
C GLY A 181 -11.44 16.27 -5.84
N LEU A 182 -12.52 15.53 -5.78
CA LEU A 182 -12.55 14.13 -5.40
C LEU A 182 -12.64 13.22 -6.64
N PRO A 183 -12.33 11.89 -6.49
CA PRO A 183 -12.52 10.94 -7.57
C PRO A 183 -13.93 10.99 -8.14
N ARG A 184 -14.03 10.91 -9.46
CA ARG A 184 -15.27 10.94 -10.27
C ARG A 184 -16.08 12.26 -10.24
N GLU A 185 -15.60 13.31 -9.57
CA GLU A 185 -16.22 14.64 -9.66
C GLU A 185 -15.85 15.33 -10.96
N LYS A 186 -14.69 15.95 -11.02
CA LYS A 186 -14.16 16.67 -12.18
C LYS A 186 -13.62 15.71 -13.24
N TYR A 187 -12.94 14.66 -12.81
CA TYR A 187 -12.32 13.63 -13.66
C TYR A 187 -13.08 12.32 -13.51
N LYS A 188 -13.90 11.97 -14.50
CA LYS A 188 -14.79 10.80 -14.43
C LYS A 188 -14.03 9.47 -14.48
N PHE A 189 -12.88 9.46 -15.17
CA PHE A 189 -12.04 8.29 -15.29
C PHE A 189 -11.04 8.12 -14.14
N TRP A 190 -10.96 9.06 -13.20
CA TRP A 190 -10.31 8.84 -11.90
C TRP A 190 -11.27 8.04 -11.01
N ILE A 191 -11.13 6.71 -11.05
CA ILE A 191 -12.11 5.79 -10.44
C ILE A 191 -12.05 5.71 -8.92
N GLY A 192 -10.92 6.07 -8.30
CA GLY A 192 -10.73 6.06 -6.84
C GLY A 192 -9.27 6.30 -6.45
N GLU A 193 -9.04 6.36 -5.13
CA GLU A 193 -7.71 6.52 -4.56
C GLU A 193 -7.53 5.75 -3.25
N LEU A 194 -6.30 5.30 -2.99
CA LEU A 194 -5.87 4.72 -1.72
C LEU A 194 -4.59 5.43 -1.25
N LEU A 195 -4.68 6.15 -0.16
CA LEU A 195 -3.61 7.01 0.35
C LEU A 195 -3.32 6.71 1.81
N PRO A 196 -2.07 6.83 2.28
CA PRO A 196 -1.78 6.73 3.70
C PRO A 196 -2.32 7.93 4.48
N ALA A 197 -2.61 7.73 5.77
CA ALA A 197 -2.98 8.79 6.71
C ALA A 197 -1.74 9.60 7.14
N GLU A 198 -1.10 10.29 6.18
CA GLU A 198 0.22 10.89 6.30
C GLU A 198 0.35 11.93 7.43
N GLN A 199 -0.71 12.70 7.69
CA GLN A 199 -0.69 13.69 8.77
C GLN A 199 -0.66 13.02 10.14
N ASP A 200 -1.48 11.97 10.33
CA ASP A 200 -1.53 11.21 11.58
C ASP A 200 -0.21 10.51 11.85
N VAL A 201 0.44 10.02 10.79
CA VAL A 201 1.74 9.36 10.87
C VAL A 201 2.86 10.34 11.24
N GLY A 202 2.85 11.53 10.67
CA GLY A 202 3.78 12.59 11.04
C GLY A 202 3.66 13.00 12.50
N ALA A 203 2.43 13.07 13.01
CA ALA A 203 2.14 13.33 14.43
C ALA A 203 2.58 12.16 15.31
N LEU A 204 2.22 10.92 14.96
CA LEU A 204 2.58 9.71 15.71
C LEU A 204 4.10 9.55 15.86
N LEU A 205 4.87 9.83 14.79
CA LEU A 205 6.33 9.78 14.87
C LEU A 205 6.87 10.80 15.87
N ALA A 206 6.36 12.02 15.84
CA ALA A 206 6.78 13.05 16.78
C ALA A 206 6.39 12.70 18.22
N GLU A 207 5.17 12.20 18.45
CA GLU A 207 4.69 11.74 19.74
C GLU A 207 5.60 10.66 20.33
N LYS A 208 5.94 9.62 19.56
CA LYS A 208 6.83 8.55 20.03
C LYS A 208 8.24 9.04 20.39
N LEU A 209 8.78 9.99 19.65
CA LEU A 209 10.07 10.62 19.97
C LEU A 209 9.99 11.49 21.23
N ILE A 210 8.89 12.22 21.41
CA ILE A 210 8.64 13.07 22.59
C ILE A 210 8.49 12.23 23.84
N GLU A 211 7.59 11.23 23.81
CA GLU A 211 7.36 10.30 24.93
C GLU A 211 8.68 9.71 25.42
N GLU A 212 9.50 9.19 24.49
CA GLU A 212 10.78 8.57 24.84
C GLU A 212 11.81 9.60 25.31
N GLY A 213 11.90 10.75 24.68
CA GLY A 213 12.82 11.82 25.07
C GLY A 213 12.55 12.34 26.49
N LEU A 214 11.29 12.48 26.87
CA LEU A 214 10.87 12.86 28.22
C LEU A 214 11.12 11.72 29.21
N ARG A 215 10.84 10.47 28.84
CA ARG A 215 11.03 9.29 29.69
C ARG A 215 12.50 9.03 30.00
N SER A 216 13.37 9.13 29.01
CA SER A 216 14.81 8.84 29.12
C SER A 216 15.61 10.01 29.68
N GLN A 217 14.98 11.15 29.95
CA GLN A 217 15.62 12.39 30.41
C GLN A 217 16.82 12.80 29.52
N LEU A 218 16.66 12.62 28.22
CA LEU A 218 17.70 12.92 27.25
C LEU A 218 18.08 14.41 27.32
N GLY A 219 19.36 14.72 27.39
CA GLY A 219 19.85 16.11 27.50
C GLY A 219 19.98 16.62 28.93
N SER A 220 20.12 15.75 29.95
CA SER A 220 20.44 16.09 31.33
C SER A 220 19.48 17.13 31.97
N ASN A 221 18.20 16.80 32.03
CA ASN A 221 17.13 17.56 32.70
C ASN A 221 16.92 19.02 32.25
N LYS A 222 17.43 19.41 31.07
CA LYS A 222 17.18 20.76 30.53
C LYS A 222 15.94 20.78 29.66
N LEU A 223 14.81 21.20 30.20
CA LEU A 223 13.64 21.55 29.43
C LEU A 223 13.73 22.99 28.92
N PRO A 224 13.15 23.28 27.76
CA PRO A 224 12.51 22.35 26.82
C PRO A 224 13.52 21.51 26.04
N LEU A 225 13.17 20.26 25.72
CA LEU A 225 13.92 19.44 24.77
C LEU A 225 13.83 20.03 23.37
N GLU A 226 14.93 19.99 22.65
CA GLU A 226 15.00 20.55 21.30
C GLU A 226 14.79 19.50 20.23
N MET A 227 13.88 19.77 19.29
CA MET A 227 13.56 18.92 18.17
C MET A 227 13.91 19.62 16.85
N ILE A 228 14.39 18.85 15.85
CA ILE A 228 14.47 19.27 14.45
C ILE A 228 13.71 18.28 13.57
N GLY A 229 13.20 18.77 12.43
CA GLY A 229 12.57 17.97 11.39
C GLY A 229 13.41 17.92 10.13
N ILE A 230 13.54 16.73 9.54
CA ILE A 230 14.12 16.50 8.22
C ILE A 230 13.03 15.92 7.33
N THR A 231 12.52 16.73 6.39
CA THR A 231 11.38 16.38 5.55
C THR A 231 11.79 16.02 4.13
N GLY A 232 10.85 15.47 3.34
CA GLY A 232 11.06 15.11 1.95
C GLY A 232 11.11 16.29 0.99
N ILE A 233 10.68 16.07 -0.26
CA ILE A 233 10.54 17.13 -1.26
C ILE A 233 9.37 18.03 -0.86
N VAL A 234 9.59 19.35 -0.80
CA VAL A 234 8.63 20.34 -0.28
C VAL A 234 7.28 20.38 -1.04
N SER A 235 7.25 19.92 -2.27
CA SER A 235 6.04 19.86 -3.09
C SER A 235 5.30 18.52 -3.00
N ASP A 236 5.87 17.51 -2.36
CA ASP A 236 5.27 16.18 -2.29
C ASP A 236 4.21 16.10 -1.18
N TYR A 237 3.08 15.50 -1.48
CA TYR A 237 1.95 15.33 -0.57
C TYR A 237 2.38 14.72 0.78
N ALA A 238 3.14 13.63 0.75
CA ALA A 238 3.63 12.97 1.96
C ALA A 238 4.48 13.91 2.83
N ALA A 239 5.43 14.65 2.23
CA ALA A 239 6.26 15.60 2.95
C ALA A 239 5.44 16.71 3.60
N ILE A 240 4.44 17.25 2.89
CA ILE A 240 3.54 18.30 3.37
C ILE A 240 2.71 17.79 4.55
N GLN A 241 2.02 16.65 4.38
CA GLN A 241 1.11 16.14 5.38
C GLN A 241 1.84 15.62 6.63
N ARG A 242 2.94 14.86 6.48
CA ARG A 242 3.78 14.41 7.60
C ARG A 242 4.31 15.62 8.40
N THR A 243 4.75 16.68 7.70
CA THR A 243 5.21 17.91 8.35
C THR A 243 4.09 18.65 9.09
N LYS A 244 2.87 18.70 8.54
CA LYS A 244 1.70 19.25 9.24
C LYS A 244 1.42 18.49 10.54
N GLY A 245 1.48 17.16 10.50
CA GLY A 245 1.31 16.31 11.68
C GLY A 245 2.34 16.60 12.76
N LEU A 246 3.64 16.67 12.41
CA LEU A 246 4.70 17.10 13.34
C LEU A 246 4.40 18.47 13.96
N GLN A 247 4.07 19.46 13.13
CA GLN A 247 3.82 20.83 13.60
C GLN A 247 2.57 20.94 14.49
N GLN A 248 1.59 20.09 14.27
CA GLN A 248 0.37 20.05 15.06
C GLN A 248 0.63 19.46 16.43
N ILE A 249 1.24 18.28 16.51
CA ILE A 249 1.41 17.57 17.78
C ILE A 249 2.39 18.30 18.71
N VAL A 250 3.44 18.93 18.18
CA VAL A 250 4.40 19.69 19.03
C VAL A 250 3.76 20.84 19.78
N LYS A 251 2.63 21.38 19.33
CA LYS A 251 1.89 22.45 20.02
C LYS A 251 1.29 21.98 21.36
N ASP A 252 1.01 20.70 21.47
CA ASP A 252 0.41 20.09 22.65
C ASP A 252 1.46 19.73 23.72
N TYR A 253 2.77 19.90 23.40
CA TYR A 253 3.90 19.58 24.28
C TYR A 253 4.75 20.83 24.57
N PRO A 254 4.44 21.64 25.60
CA PRO A 254 5.21 22.83 25.96
C PRO A 254 6.67 22.53 26.38
N GLU A 255 6.95 21.27 26.73
CA GLU A 255 8.29 20.77 27.05
C GLU A 255 9.17 20.59 25.81
N ILE A 256 8.64 20.77 24.60
CA ILE A 256 9.35 20.58 23.34
C ILE A 256 9.50 21.89 22.61
N ARG A 257 10.72 22.15 22.12
CA ARG A 257 11.01 23.27 21.23
C ARG A 257 11.40 22.77 19.83
N LEU A 258 10.47 22.83 18.88
CA LEU A 258 10.79 22.61 17.47
C LEU A 258 11.62 23.76 16.94
N ARG A 259 12.89 23.49 16.59
CA ARG A 259 13.85 24.50 16.15
C ARG A 259 13.71 24.85 14.67
N GLN A 260 13.76 23.83 13.85
CA GLN A 260 13.71 24.02 12.40
C GLN A 260 13.30 22.73 11.70
N ILE A 261 12.60 22.86 10.57
CA ILE A 261 12.33 21.77 9.64
C ILE A 261 13.04 22.13 8.32
N VAL A 262 13.78 21.16 7.76
CA VAL A 262 14.50 21.35 6.49
C VAL A 262 14.21 20.22 5.51
N PRO A 263 14.15 20.51 4.19
CA PRO A 263 14.00 19.46 3.18
C PRO A 263 15.33 18.72 2.96
N ALA A 264 15.22 17.40 2.72
CA ALA A 264 16.33 16.55 2.30
C ALA A 264 15.94 15.64 1.11
N ASN A 265 14.90 15.99 0.37
CA ASN A 265 14.56 15.43 -0.95
C ASN A 265 14.41 13.89 -0.99
N TRP A 266 14.05 13.25 0.13
CA TRP A 266 14.03 11.79 0.32
C TRP A 266 15.42 11.15 0.12
N SER A 267 16.49 11.92 0.32
CA SER A 267 17.88 11.54 0.11
C SER A 267 18.61 11.31 1.43
N GLU A 268 19.28 10.17 1.57
CA GLU A 268 20.15 9.87 2.70
C GLU A 268 21.28 10.88 2.82
N ASP A 269 21.94 11.23 1.68
CA ASP A 269 23.07 12.15 1.66
C ASP A 269 22.67 13.58 2.02
N ASP A 270 21.52 14.04 1.52
CA ASP A 270 21.02 15.37 1.85
C ASP A 270 20.59 15.46 3.32
N ALA A 271 20.01 14.38 3.85
CA ALA A 271 19.68 14.31 5.27
C ALA A 271 20.93 14.32 6.17
N ALA A 272 21.99 13.62 5.78
CA ALA A 272 23.27 13.63 6.50
C ALA A 272 23.89 15.05 6.53
N LYS A 273 23.91 15.75 5.41
CA LYS A 273 24.38 17.14 5.32
C LYS A 273 23.52 18.07 6.16
N SER A 274 22.20 17.96 6.05
CA SER A 274 21.23 18.78 6.79
C SER A 274 21.38 18.59 8.30
N PHE A 275 21.49 17.34 8.76
CA PHE A 275 21.69 17.05 10.18
C PHE A 275 23.01 17.66 10.70
N SER A 276 24.13 17.47 9.99
CA SER A 276 25.42 18.06 10.37
C SER A 276 25.36 19.60 10.49
N MET A 277 24.66 20.25 9.57
CA MET A 277 24.43 21.71 9.61
C MET A 277 23.54 22.10 10.80
N LEU A 278 22.41 21.41 11.01
CA LEU A 278 21.47 21.71 12.07
C LEU A 278 22.06 21.44 13.46
N LYS A 279 22.84 20.38 13.63
CA LYS A 279 23.50 20.05 14.90
C LYS A 279 24.55 21.10 15.29
N ARG A 280 25.27 21.68 14.34
CA ARG A 280 26.16 22.84 14.60
C ARG A 280 25.39 24.09 14.98
N ARG A 281 24.24 24.36 14.33
CA ARG A 281 23.39 25.53 14.63
C ARG A 281 22.64 25.38 15.94
N TYR A 282 22.22 24.19 16.27
CA TYR A 282 21.44 23.84 17.46
C TYR A 282 22.14 22.72 18.24
N PRO A 283 23.23 23.00 18.98
CA PRO A 283 24.05 21.97 19.61
C PRO A 283 23.28 21.16 20.66
N ASN A 284 22.22 21.71 21.23
CA ASN A 284 21.40 21.06 22.26
C ASN A 284 20.26 20.20 21.69
N VAL A 285 20.11 20.10 20.37
CA VAL A 285 19.07 19.28 19.78
C VAL A 285 19.27 17.80 20.12
N THR A 286 18.20 17.17 20.59
CA THR A 286 18.20 15.76 21.00
C THR A 286 17.14 14.91 20.29
N LEU A 287 16.09 15.52 19.75
CA LEU A 287 15.03 14.81 19.04
C LEU A 287 15.09 15.10 17.55
N ILE A 288 15.22 14.07 16.75
CA ILE A 288 15.32 14.18 15.28
C ILE A 288 14.16 13.43 14.64
N TRP A 289 13.20 14.20 14.15
CA TRP A 289 12.09 13.70 13.37
C TRP A 289 12.50 13.62 11.89
N SER A 290 12.47 12.43 11.30
CA SER A 290 12.81 12.23 9.89
C SER A 290 11.60 11.67 9.13
N ALA A 291 11.18 12.32 8.07
CA ALA A 291 10.00 11.94 7.29
C ALA A 291 10.17 10.61 6.54
N SER A 292 11.35 9.97 6.54
CA SER A 292 11.55 8.62 6.03
C SER A 292 12.70 7.90 6.73
N ASP A 293 12.71 6.57 6.69
CA ASP A 293 13.80 5.76 7.20
C ASP A 293 15.11 5.99 6.43
N VAL A 294 15.05 6.17 5.12
CA VAL A 294 16.23 6.49 4.29
C VAL A 294 16.92 7.75 4.80
N MET A 295 16.15 8.80 5.08
CA MET A 295 16.71 10.03 5.65
C MET A 295 17.18 9.85 7.09
N ALA A 296 16.51 9.02 7.89
CA ALA A 296 16.98 8.67 9.24
C ALA A 296 18.34 7.97 9.22
N GLN A 297 18.62 7.10 8.22
CA GLN A 297 19.95 6.51 8.04
C GLN A 297 21.01 7.59 7.77
N GLY A 298 20.70 8.62 7.00
CA GLY A 298 21.59 9.78 6.79
C GLY A 298 21.93 10.50 8.09
N VAL A 299 20.92 10.71 8.95
CA VAL A 299 21.12 11.26 10.30
C VAL A 299 22.06 10.39 11.13
N ILE A 300 21.80 9.08 11.20
CA ILE A 300 22.60 8.11 11.98
C ILE A 300 24.04 8.11 11.48
N ARG A 301 24.25 8.07 10.18
CA ARG A 301 25.57 8.11 9.57
C ARG A 301 26.34 9.39 9.93
N SER A 302 25.68 10.53 9.82
CA SER A 302 26.27 11.83 10.16
C SER A 302 26.56 11.95 11.66
N ALA A 303 25.66 11.44 12.52
CA ALA A 303 25.83 11.43 13.97
C ALA A 303 27.08 10.59 14.38
N LYS A 304 27.27 9.42 13.78
CA LYS A 304 28.46 8.57 14.00
C LYS A 304 29.75 9.31 13.64
N ILE A 305 29.79 10.07 12.54
CA ILE A 305 30.94 10.90 12.16
C ILE A 305 31.21 11.99 13.20
N LEU A 306 30.17 12.54 13.82
CA LEU A 306 30.26 13.55 14.89
C LEU A 306 30.56 12.97 16.27
N GLY A 307 30.73 11.63 16.40
CA GLY A 307 30.95 10.94 17.68
C GLY A 307 29.73 10.86 18.58
N LEU A 308 28.52 11.07 18.05
CA LEU A 308 27.26 11.03 18.79
C LEU A 308 26.67 9.60 18.80
N VAL A 309 26.10 9.21 19.93
CA VAL A 309 25.51 7.89 20.17
C VAL A 309 23.99 8.02 20.29
N SER A 310 23.26 7.27 19.44
CA SER A 310 21.81 7.18 19.53
C SER A 310 21.37 6.57 20.86
N GLY A 311 20.24 7.02 21.39
CA GLY A 311 19.74 6.62 22.73
C GLY A 311 20.42 7.32 23.90
N LYS A 312 21.60 7.96 23.67
CA LYS A 312 22.35 8.70 24.69
C LYS A 312 22.41 10.20 24.40
N ASP A 313 22.83 10.57 23.21
CA ASP A 313 23.03 11.97 22.82
C ASP A 313 21.86 12.51 22.00
N PHE A 314 21.08 11.64 21.38
CA PHE A 314 19.90 11.97 20.58
C PHE A 314 19.00 10.75 20.35
N LEU A 315 17.75 11.00 19.95
CA LEU A 315 16.81 10.02 19.40
C LEU A 315 16.49 10.41 17.95
N VAL A 316 16.41 9.43 17.08
CA VAL A 316 15.93 9.60 15.70
C VAL A 316 14.84 8.59 15.38
N GLY A 317 13.81 9.05 14.70
CA GLY A 317 12.76 8.18 14.15
C GLY A 317 12.58 8.41 12.66
N GLY A 318 12.00 7.42 12.00
CA GLY A 318 11.74 7.43 10.57
C GLY A 318 10.37 6.85 10.22
N ILE A 319 10.05 6.90 8.95
CA ILE A 319 8.82 6.34 8.39
C ILE A 319 9.22 5.44 7.21
N ASP A 320 8.43 4.43 6.88
CA ASP A 320 8.37 3.54 5.72
C ASP A 320 8.54 2.04 6.03
N TRP A 321 9.09 1.65 7.20
CA TRP A 321 9.51 0.27 7.47
C TRP A 321 10.51 -0.26 6.42
N ALA A 322 11.36 0.63 5.92
CA ALA A 322 12.45 0.21 5.06
C ALA A 322 13.38 -0.79 5.79
N GLN A 323 13.92 -1.75 5.07
CA GLN A 323 14.73 -2.81 5.67
C GLN A 323 15.88 -2.25 6.54
N ALA A 324 16.58 -1.22 6.06
CA ALA A 324 17.63 -0.56 6.82
C ALA A 324 17.10 0.13 8.09
N GLY A 325 15.91 0.77 8.01
CA GLY A 325 15.24 1.38 9.16
C GLY A 325 14.90 0.35 10.24
N LEU A 326 14.22 -0.75 9.85
CA LEU A 326 13.88 -1.84 10.78
C LEU A 326 15.11 -2.50 11.40
N GLN A 327 16.20 -2.65 10.64
CA GLN A 327 17.47 -3.15 11.18
C GLN A 327 18.09 -2.17 12.18
N SER A 328 18.01 -0.86 11.91
CA SER A 328 18.50 0.17 12.82
C SER A 328 17.67 0.26 14.10
N VAL A 329 16.35 0.06 14.01
CA VAL A 329 15.48 -0.05 15.20
C VAL A 329 15.89 -1.23 16.07
N ARG A 330 16.09 -2.41 15.49
CA ARG A 330 16.56 -3.60 16.24
C ARG A 330 17.90 -3.42 16.91
N LYS A 331 18.79 -2.60 16.35
CA LYS A 331 20.13 -2.28 16.91
C LYS A 331 20.11 -1.13 17.92
N GLY A 332 18.99 -0.42 18.06
CA GLY A 332 18.88 0.80 18.86
C GLY A 332 19.54 2.04 18.23
N ASP A 333 19.98 1.98 16.98
CA ASP A 333 20.52 3.13 16.22
C ASP A 333 19.38 4.10 15.81
N GLN A 334 18.19 3.57 15.54
CA GLN A 334 16.95 4.31 15.31
C GLN A 334 15.94 3.96 16.40
N HIS A 335 15.27 4.93 17.00
CA HIS A 335 14.36 4.67 18.10
C HIS A 335 13.03 4.07 17.64
N VAL A 336 12.47 4.61 16.56
CA VAL A 336 11.16 4.21 16.04
C VAL A 336 11.14 4.27 14.52
N SER A 337 10.46 3.33 13.90
CA SER A 337 10.03 3.40 12.49
C SER A 337 8.53 3.17 12.41
N ILE A 338 7.83 3.99 11.62
CA ILE A 338 6.41 3.87 11.36
C ILE A 338 6.21 3.46 9.91
N GLY A 339 5.33 2.50 9.65
CA GLY A 339 5.19 2.03 8.28
C GLY A 339 4.05 1.05 8.06
N GLY A 340 4.11 0.32 6.95
CA GLY A 340 3.10 -0.61 6.50
C GLY A 340 2.38 -0.15 5.23
N HIS A 341 2.44 1.13 4.88
CA HIS A 341 1.73 1.69 3.73
C HIS A 341 2.24 1.20 2.35
N PHE A 342 3.41 0.60 2.26
CA PHE A 342 3.83 -0.08 1.03
C PHE A 342 2.91 -1.26 0.64
N MET A 343 2.16 -1.83 1.59
CA MET A 343 1.14 -2.85 1.33
C MET A 343 -0.03 -2.31 0.51
N GLU A 344 -0.22 -0.99 0.45
CA GLU A 344 -1.22 -0.36 -0.43
C GLU A 344 -1.07 -0.77 -1.89
N GLY A 345 0.14 -1.10 -2.33
CA GLY A 345 0.37 -1.66 -3.66
C GLY A 345 -0.49 -2.89 -3.94
N GLY A 346 -0.56 -3.83 -3.01
CA GLY A 346 -1.41 -5.01 -3.11
C GLY A 346 -2.90 -4.69 -2.92
N TRP A 347 -3.24 -3.86 -1.93
CA TRP A 347 -4.65 -3.48 -1.69
C TRP A 347 -5.27 -2.72 -2.86
N ALA A 348 -4.51 -1.84 -3.51
CA ALA A 348 -4.95 -1.15 -4.72
C ALA A 348 -5.28 -2.15 -5.85
N VAL A 349 -4.46 -3.19 -6.02
CA VAL A 349 -4.72 -4.26 -7.00
C VAL A 349 -6.04 -4.96 -6.69
N VAL A 350 -6.34 -5.28 -5.43
CA VAL A 350 -7.61 -5.89 -5.03
C VAL A 350 -8.80 -5.00 -5.42
N LEU A 351 -8.77 -3.73 -5.02
CA LEU A 351 -9.84 -2.77 -5.34
C LEU A 351 -10.04 -2.61 -6.85
N ILE A 352 -8.93 -2.49 -7.60
CA ILE A 352 -8.98 -2.36 -9.06
C ILE A 352 -9.52 -3.64 -9.71
N TYR A 353 -9.12 -4.82 -9.22
CA TYR A 353 -9.61 -6.10 -9.72
C TYR A 353 -11.11 -6.25 -9.52
N ASP A 354 -11.64 -5.90 -8.34
CA ASP A 354 -13.07 -5.91 -8.06
C ASP A 354 -13.82 -4.98 -9.02
N TYR A 355 -13.31 -3.75 -9.23
CA TYR A 355 -13.87 -2.82 -10.21
C TYR A 355 -13.91 -3.42 -11.63
N LEU A 356 -12.82 -4.03 -12.08
CA LEU A 356 -12.73 -4.68 -13.40
C LEU A 356 -13.67 -5.88 -13.55
N LYS A 357 -14.02 -6.52 -12.43
CA LYS A 357 -15.02 -7.61 -12.37
C LYS A 357 -16.46 -7.12 -12.28
N GLY A 358 -16.67 -5.81 -12.25
CA GLY A 358 -18.00 -5.20 -12.18
C GLY A 358 -18.50 -4.93 -10.76
N SER A 359 -17.68 -5.16 -9.73
CA SER A 359 -17.98 -4.79 -8.35
C SER A 359 -17.47 -3.38 -8.09
N ASP A 360 -18.26 -2.37 -8.48
CA ASP A 360 -17.89 -0.99 -8.26
C ASP A 360 -18.00 -0.62 -6.78
N PHE A 361 -16.96 0.00 -6.26
CA PHE A 361 -16.87 0.44 -4.87
C PHE A 361 -17.42 1.86 -4.62
N ALA A 362 -18.06 2.47 -5.61
CA ALA A 362 -18.61 3.85 -5.52
C ALA A 362 -19.57 4.02 -4.34
N GLU A 363 -20.36 2.99 -4.02
CA GLU A 363 -21.31 3.01 -2.90
C GLU A 363 -20.61 2.86 -1.52
N LEU A 364 -19.38 2.34 -1.49
CA LEU A 364 -18.62 2.15 -0.27
C LEU A 364 -17.77 3.39 0.05
N ASN A 365 -16.82 3.68 -0.81
CA ASN A 365 -15.90 4.81 -0.71
C ASN A 365 -15.11 4.96 -2.02
N LEU A 366 -14.77 6.18 -2.39
CA LEU A 366 -13.87 6.45 -3.52
C LEU A 366 -12.46 6.87 -3.07
N SER A 367 -12.30 7.20 -1.79
CA SER A 367 -11.06 7.72 -1.22
C SER A 367 -10.76 7.02 0.10
N TRP A 368 -9.87 6.03 0.07
CA TRP A 368 -9.46 5.29 1.26
C TRP A 368 -8.23 5.91 1.91
N ARG A 369 -8.13 5.74 3.22
CA ARG A 369 -6.95 6.11 4.01
C ARG A 369 -6.46 4.89 4.78
N SER A 370 -5.22 4.48 4.52
CA SER A 370 -4.57 3.40 5.26
C SER A 370 -3.91 3.95 6.53
N SER A 371 -3.98 3.18 7.61
CA SER A 371 -3.23 3.45 8.82
C SER A 371 -1.83 2.83 8.74
N MET A 372 -0.88 3.43 9.48
CA MET A 372 0.44 2.87 9.69
C MET A 372 0.66 2.53 11.17
N THR A 373 1.58 1.63 11.45
CA THR A 373 1.92 1.22 12.81
C THR A 373 3.38 1.50 13.12
N SER A 374 3.71 1.61 14.40
CA SER A 374 5.07 1.86 14.87
C SER A 374 5.77 0.58 15.30
N VAL A 375 7.06 0.49 15.00
CA VAL A 375 8.02 -0.46 15.59
C VAL A 375 9.07 0.36 16.32
N THR A 376 9.25 0.08 17.61
CA THR A 376 10.20 0.78 18.48
C THR A 376 11.39 -0.10 18.83
N ALA A 377 12.52 0.52 19.18
CA ALA A 377 13.65 -0.17 19.76
C ALA A 377 13.26 -0.84 21.10
N PRO A 378 13.91 -1.97 21.45
CA PRO A 378 13.67 -2.71 22.69
C PRO A 378 13.89 -1.87 23.95
#